data_0a3a8cdae530ed56eec91ce52e4ee91b
#
_entry.id   0a3a8cdae530ed56eec91ce52e4ee91b
#
_cell.length_a   1.000
_cell.length_b   1.000
_cell.length_c   1.000
_cell.angle_alpha   90.00
_cell.angle_beta   90.00
_cell.angle_gamma   90.00
#
_symmetry.space_group_name_H-M   'P 1'
#
loop_
_entity.id
_entity.type
_entity.pdbx_description
1 polymer ?
#
loop_
_entity_poly.entity_id
_entity_poly.type
_entity_poly.pdbx_seq_one_letter_code
_entity_poly.pdbx_strand_id
1 'polypeptide(L)'
;MKSITLLQKAYGAYRGRLLETIRSEVSDMVAELDAQIVSIGTDKKNRIIVKINGEDEEFVTNALAKEYGRSLKSDSLVPNKAYPGQLIDVGKVGYGLYSDLGVTDSNRMDALIPLHRLREQLNISSPLRTISDAFVLVDYLPVVVNITNIDLYNERVEAELDQSTLTRISNWIKDDHERLLVFGANQSQIEGSLKKANHREDIYEIEQLGKFEFSLRCKRSTHASGILAAIGPRLKGVPMHLFIPKELKAKQNATT
;
A
#
# COMPACT_ATOMS: atom_id res chain seq x y z
N MET A 1 8.48 3.60 29.21
CA MET A 1 8.68 2.83 27.95
C MET A 1 7.34 2.69 27.24
N LYS A 2 7.22 3.26 26.07
CA LYS A 2 6.03 3.16 25.18
C LYS A 2 6.29 2.27 23.97
N SER A 3 5.25 1.62 23.48
CA SER A 3 5.27 0.82 22.26
C SER A 3 4.18 1.32 21.32
N ILE A 4 4.54 1.51 20.05
CA ILE A 4 3.58 1.84 18.99
C ILE A 4 3.66 0.79 17.89
N THR A 5 2.51 0.30 17.44
CA THR A 5 2.39 -0.49 16.21
C THR A 5 1.94 0.44 15.10
N LEU A 6 2.74 0.55 14.07
CA LEU A 6 2.47 1.41 12.92
C LEU A 6 1.50 0.71 11.95
N LEU A 7 0.78 1.48 11.15
CA LEU A 7 0.00 0.94 10.04
C LEU A 7 0.92 0.37 8.95
N GLN A 8 2.11 0.98 8.82
CA GLN A 8 3.12 0.60 7.84
C GLN A 8 3.66 -0.81 8.08
N LYS A 9 3.85 -1.56 6.98
CA LYS A 9 4.41 -2.92 6.97
C LYS A 9 5.82 -2.95 6.40
N ALA A 10 6.65 -3.87 6.91
CA ALA A 10 7.92 -4.25 6.30
C ALA A 10 7.83 -5.71 5.88
N TYR A 11 7.83 -5.98 4.58
CA TYR A 11 7.57 -7.29 3.99
C TYR A 11 8.52 -7.59 2.82
N GLY A 12 8.43 -8.81 2.28
CA GLY A 12 9.15 -9.25 1.09
C GLY A 12 10.66 -9.46 1.31
N ALA A 13 11.38 -9.56 0.20
CA ALA A 13 12.79 -9.92 0.17
C ALA A 13 13.71 -8.89 0.87
N TYR A 14 13.29 -7.62 0.92
CA TYR A 14 14.07 -6.53 1.52
C TYR A 14 13.59 -6.09 2.90
N ARG A 15 12.76 -6.90 3.56
CA ARG A 15 12.22 -6.59 4.91
C ARG A 15 13.29 -6.02 5.87
N GLY A 16 14.48 -6.63 5.93
CA GLY A 16 15.58 -6.15 6.78
C GLY A 16 15.98 -4.71 6.44
N ARG A 17 16.18 -4.40 5.16
CA ARG A 17 16.55 -3.05 4.71
C ARG A 17 15.42 -2.04 4.93
N LEU A 18 14.16 -2.44 4.80
CA LEU A 18 13.01 -1.58 5.10
C LEU A 18 12.99 -1.21 6.58
N LEU A 19 13.26 -2.17 7.47
CA LEU A 19 13.39 -1.92 8.91
C LEU A 19 14.58 -1.01 9.24
N GLU A 20 15.72 -1.16 8.54
CA GLU A 20 16.87 -0.27 8.68
C GLU A 20 16.53 1.16 8.23
N THR A 21 15.77 1.32 7.13
CA THR A 21 15.29 2.64 6.70
C THR A 21 14.47 3.31 7.80
N ILE A 22 13.49 2.59 8.38
CA ILE A 22 12.68 3.11 9.49
C ILE A 22 13.55 3.42 10.70
N ARG A 23 14.53 2.56 11.02
CA ARG A 23 15.44 2.79 12.15
C ARG A 23 16.24 4.09 11.96
N SER A 24 16.78 4.33 10.78
CA SER A 24 17.48 5.58 10.47
C SER A 24 16.58 6.79 10.63
N GLU A 25 15.39 6.77 10.02
CA GLU A 25 14.44 7.87 10.09
C GLU A 25 13.96 8.17 11.53
N VAL A 26 13.70 7.10 12.31
CA VAL A 26 13.33 7.27 13.73
C VAL A 26 14.52 7.77 14.55
N SER A 27 15.75 7.31 14.25
CA SER A 27 16.96 7.83 14.93
C SER A 27 17.16 9.31 14.67
N ASP A 28 16.97 9.76 13.42
CA ASP A 28 17.04 11.19 13.08
C ASP A 28 15.94 12.00 13.80
N MET A 29 14.73 11.42 13.92
CA MET A 29 13.60 12.05 14.61
C MET A 29 13.85 12.25 16.12
N VAL A 30 14.58 11.35 16.78
CA VAL A 30 14.85 11.40 18.21
C VAL A 30 16.19 12.05 18.57
N ALA A 31 17.00 12.48 17.60
CA ALA A 31 18.37 12.92 17.81
C ALA A 31 18.53 14.11 18.79
N GLU A 32 17.52 14.99 18.86
CA GLU A 32 17.50 16.17 19.71
C GLU A 32 16.51 16.04 20.91
N LEU A 33 15.98 14.83 21.15
CA LEU A 33 14.96 14.56 22.15
C LEU A 33 15.51 13.66 23.27
N ASP A 34 14.94 13.78 24.46
CA ASP A 34 15.18 12.80 25.52
C ASP A 34 14.35 11.54 25.30
N ALA A 35 14.72 10.82 24.23
CA ALA A 35 14.10 9.57 23.84
C ALA A 35 15.12 8.62 23.20
N GLN A 36 14.99 7.33 23.48
CA GLN A 36 15.84 6.28 22.94
C GLN A 36 15.02 5.17 22.31
N ILE A 37 15.48 4.70 21.14
CA ILE A 37 14.90 3.54 20.47
C ILE A 37 15.36 2.27 21.21
N VAL A 38 14.43 1.60 21.88
CA VAL A 38 14.69 0.31 22.54
C VAL A 38 14.73 -0.82 21.54
N SER A 39 13.74 -0.87 20.63
CA SER A 39 13.70 -1.88 19.57
C SER A 39 12.80 -1.46 18.42
N ILE A 40 13.13 -1.95 17.22
CA ILE A 40 12.28 -1.91 16.03
C ILE A 40 12.16 -3.33 15.49
N GLY A 41 10.94 -3.79 15.27
CA GLY A 41 10.62 -5.11 14.77
C GLY A 41 9.28 -5.13 14.05
N THR A 42 8.72 -6.31 13.83
CA THR A 42 7.39 -6.46 13.22
C THR A 42 6.53 -7.44 13.99
N ASP A 43 5.20 -7.28 13.88
CA ASP A 43 4.21 -8.26 14.32
C ASP A 43 4.06 -9.41 13.32
N LYS A 44 3.07 -10.30 13.58
CA LYS A 44 2.74 -11.45 12.72
C LYS A 44 2.20 -11.05 11.34
N LYS A 45 1.61 -9.84 11.23
CA LYS A 45 1.11 -9.27 9.96
C LYS A 45 2.15 -8.35 9.28
N ASN A 46 3.43 -8.42 9.68
CA ASN A 46 4.55 -7.61 9.21
C ASN A 46 4.41 -6.09 9.48
N ARG A 47 3.53 -5.66 10.38
CA ARG A 47 3.44 -4.26 10.80
C ARG A 47 4.62 -3.89 11.67
N ILE A 48 5.14 -2.70 11.49
CA ILE A 48 6.31 -2.23 12.22
C ILE A 48 5.92 -1.87 13.66
N ILE A 49 6.67 -2.40 14.61
CA ILE A 49 6.55 -2.08 16.03
C ILE A 49 7.79 -1.31 16.44
N VAL A 50 7.60 -0.12 17.03
CA VAL A 50 8.68 0.69 17.61
C VAL A 50 8.47 0.79 19.10
N LYS A 51 9.52 0.46 19.89
CA LYS A 51 9.56 0.65 21.32
C LYS A 51 10.53 1.77 21.68
N ILE A 52 10.07 2.72 22.48
CA ILE A 52 10.77 3.94 22.83
C ILE A 52 10.77 4.09 24.35
N ASN A 53 11.84 4.64 24.89
CA ASN A 53 11.96 4.99 26.29
C ASN A 53 12.59 6.38 26.41
N GLY A 54 12.15 7.19 27.39
CA GLY A 54 12.63 8.55 27.66
C GLY A 54 11.51 9.48 28.09
N GLU A 55 11.82 10.70 28.43
CA GLU A 55 10.82 11.70 28.86
C GLU A 55 9.95 12.12 27.66
N ASP A 56 10.52 12.20 26.45
CA ASP A 56 9.84 12.58 25.21
C ASP A 56 9.16 11.41 24.48
N GLU A 57 9.02 10.21 25.10
CA GLU A 57 8.45 9.02 24.44
C GLU A 57 7.04 9.24 23.89
N GLU A 58 6.25 10.13 24.51
CA GLU A 58 4.90 10.45 24.05
C GLU A 58 4.92 11.29 22.78
N PHE A 59 5.76 12.31 22.75
CA PHE A 59 5.95 13.16 21.57
C PHE A 59 6.39 12.32 20.38
N VAL A 60 7.41 11.46 20.55
CA VAL A 60 7.93 10.59 19.50
C VAL A 60 6.87 9.61 19.00
N THR A 61 6.10 8.98 19.89
CA THR A 61 5.03 8.07 19.46
C THR A 61 3.94 8.78 18.67
N ASN A 62 3.61 10.03 19.01
CA ASN A 62 2.65 10.84 18.25
C ASN A 62 3.20 11.28 16.88
N ALA A 63 4.48 11.65 16.81
CA ALA A 63 5.16 11.96 15.55
C ALA A 63 5.20 10.75 14.62
N LEU A 64 5.55 9.56 15.14
CA LEU A 64 5.50 8.30 14.39
C LEU A 64 4.08 7.95 13.90
N ALA A 65 3.07 8.17 14.74
CA ALA A 65 1.68 7.96 14.37
C ALA A 65 1.23 8.88 13.21
N LYS A 66 1.72 10.12 13.19
CA LYS A 66 1.45 11.09 12.13
C LYS A 66 2.15 10.72 10.82
N GLU A 67 3.41 10.28 10.90
CA GLU A 67 4.24 9.98 9.71
C GLU A 67 3.89 8.63 9.08
N TYR A 68 3.72 7.57 9.89
CA TYR A 68 3.59 6.20 9.42
C TYR A 68 2.20 5.59 9.62
N GLY A 69 1.26 6.36 10.17
CA GLY A 69 -0.03 5.86 10.62
C GLY A 69 0.07 4.97 11.87
N ARG A 70 -0.97 4.97 12.67
CA ARG A 70 -1.09 4.10 13.86
C ARG A 70 -2.06 2.97 13.56
N SER A 71 -1.70 1.77 13.96
CA SER A 71 -2.64 0.65 14.02
C SER A 71 -3.80 0.95 14.98
N LEU A 72 -4.96 0.42 14.65
CA LEU A 72 -6.22 0.70 15.32
C LEU A 72 -6.64 -0.45 16.25
N LYS A 73 -7.57 -0.17 17.14
CA LYS A 73 -8.38 -1.20 17.81
C LYS A 73 -9.72 -1.34 17.11
N SER A 74 -10.33 -2.50 17.22
CA SER A 74 -11.62 -2.81 16.61
C SER A 74 -12.74 -1.85 17.02
N ASP A 75 -12.75 -1.43 18.28
CA ASP A 75 -13.71 -0.49 18.87
C ASP A 75 -13.56 0.96 18.37
N SER A 76 -12.43 1.28 17.73
CA SER A 76 -12.17 2.61 17.14
C SER A 76 -12.66 2.76 15.71
N LEU A 77 -13.14 1.68 15.09
CA LEU A 77 -13.73 1.73 13.76
C LEU A 77 -15.12 2.35 13.81
N VAL A 78 -15.40 3.26 12.88
CA VAL A 78 -16.66 3.99 12.80
C VAL A 78 -17.23 3.86 11.38
N PRO A 79 -18.53 3.50 11.22
CA PRO A 79 -19.18 3.50 9.91
C PRO A 79 -19.17 4.89 9.24
N ASN A 80 -19.20 4.90 7.92
CA ASN A 80 -19.15 6.11 7.07
C ASN A 80 -17.91 6.97 7.28
N LYS A 81 -16.80 6.35 7.69
CA LYS A 81 -15.50 6.99 7.82
C LYS A 81 -14.47 6.30 6.92
N ALA A 82 -13.62 7.11 6.30
CA ALA A 82 -12.53 6.64 5.46
C ALA A 82 -11.32 6.21 6.30
N TYR A 83 -10.73 5.07 5.92
CA TYR A 83 -9.55 4.50 6.56
C TYR A 83 -8.51 4.11 5.52
N PRO A 84 -7.22 4.43 5.74
CA PRO A 84 -6.15 3.88 4.93
C PRO A 84 -5.98 2.39 5.24
N GLY A 85 -5.66 1.62 4.21
CA GLY A 85 -5.39 0.19 4.32
C GLY A 85 -4.54 -0.31 3.16
N GLN A 86 -4.28 -1.60 3.15
CA GLN A 86 -3.60 -2.29 2.07
C GLN A 86 -4.39 -3.52 1.65
N LEU A 87 -4.53 -3.75 0.34
CA LEU A 87 -5.14 -4.98 -0.15
C LEU A 87 -4.34 -6.19 0.28
N ILE A 88 -5.03 -7.25 0.65
CA ILE A 88 -4.46 -8.53 1.08
C ILE A 88 -5.23 -9.69 0.49
N ASP A 89 -4.55 -10.82 0.31
CA ASP A 89 -5.16 -12.08 -0.08
C ASP A 89 -5.96 -11.99 -1.40
N VAL A 90 -5.51 -11.11 -2.30
CA VAL A 90 -6.16 -10.89 -3.59
C VAL A 90 -6.15 -12.18 -4.41
N GLY A 91 -7.33 -12.56 -4.91
CA GLY A 91 -7.50 -13.79 -5.69
C GLY A 91 -7.75 -15.06 -4.86
N LYS A 92 -7.72 -15.00 -3.53
CA LYS A 92 -8.08 -16.15 -2.68
C LYS A 92 -9.59 -16.44 -2.67
N VAL A 93 -10.39 -15.39 -2.85
CA VAL A 93 -11.85 -15.50 -2.90
C VAL A 93 -12.40 -14.78 -4.13
N GLY A 94 -13.61 -15.16 -4.57
CA GLY A 94 -14.22 -14.58 -5.77
C GLY A 94 -15.32 -13.54 -5.49
N TYR A 95 -15.70 -13.34 -4.22
CA TYR A 95 -16.84 -12.51 -3.83
C TYR A 95 -16.45 -11.08 -3.40
N GLY A 96 -15.17 -10.76 -3.31
CA GLY A 96 -14.69 -9.43 -2.94
C GLY A 96 -13.19 -9.37 -2.68
N LEU A 97 -12.71 -8.19 -2.33
CA LEU A 97 -11.33 -7.93 -1.91
C LEU A 97 -11.28 -7.67 -0.40
N TYR A 98 -10.18 -8.02 0.23
CA TYR A 98 -9.92 -7.67 1.62
C TYR A 98 -8.88 -6.55 1.71
N SER A 99 -9.12 -5.60 2.61
CA SER A 99 -8.17 -4.55 2.98
C SER A 99 -7.83 -4.66 4.46
N ASP A 100 -6.54 -4.76 4.77
CA ASP A 100 -6.04 -4.67 6.14
C ASP A 100 -6.02 -3.21 6.59
N LEU A 101 -6.88 -2.86 7.54
CA LEU A 101 -6.99 -1.52 8.13
C LEU A 101 -6.06 -1.29 9.32
N GLY A 102 -5.21 -2.25 9.64
CA GLY A 102 -4.31 -2.12 10.79
C GLY A 102 -4.94 -2.46 12.14
N VAL A 103 -6.06 -3.20 12.19
CA VAL A 103 -6.66 -3.65 13.46
C VAL A 103 -5.74 -4.67 14.14
N THR A 104 -5.43 -4.44 15.43
CA THR A 104 -4.42 -5.23 16.17
C THR A 104 -5.01 -6.20 17.19
N ASP A 105 -6.20 -5.95 17.73
CA ASP A 105 -6.88 -6.75 18.73
C ASP A 105 -7.75 -7.87 18.14
N SER A 106 -7.91 -7.91 16.81
CA SER A 106 -8.54 -9.00 16.07
C SER A 106 -7.72 -9.39 14.86
N ASN A 107 -7.65 -10.69 14.58
CA ASN A 107 -7.00 -11.21 13.37
C ASN A 107 -7.97 -11.35 12.18
N ARG A 108 -9.27 -11.08 12.38
CA ARG A 108 -10.34 -11.33 11.41
C ARG A 108 -11.02 -10.05 10.88
N MET A 109 -10.70 -8.90 11.45
CA MET A 109 -11.34 -7.62 11.10
C MET A 109 -10.64 -6.91 9.94
N ASP A 110 -10.30 -7.66 8.89
CA ASP A 110 -9.93 -7.04 7.62
C ASP A 110 -11.22 -6.63 6.88
N ALA A 111 -11.22 -5.44 6.27
CA ALA A 111 -12.43 -4.90 5.63
C ALA A 111 -12.70 -5.61 4.28
N LEU A 112 -13.87 -6.21 4.15
CA LEU A 112 -14.34 -6.79 2.89
C LEU A 112 -14.92 -5.68 2.00
N ILE A 113 -14.40 -5.59 0.78
CA ILE A 113 -14.96 -4.78 -0.31
C ILE A 113 -15.71 -5.76 -1.24
N PRO A 114 -17.05 -5.84 -1.17
CA PRO A 114 -17.82 -6.82 -1.92
C PRO A 114 -17.72 -6.59 -3.43
N LEU A 115 -17.75 -7.67 -4.21
CA LEU A 115 -17.64 -7.62 -5.67
C LEU A 115 -18.72 -6.73 -6.32
N HIS A 116 -19.95 -6.75 -5.80
CA HIS A 116 -21.01 -5.90 -6.35
C HIS A 116 -20.69 -4.40 -6.20
N ARG A 117 -20.08 -3.99 -5.07
CA ARG A 117 -19.63 -2.61 -4.85
C ARG A 117 -18.49 -2.24 -5.81
N LEU A 118 -17.50 -3.14 -5.99
CA LEU A 118 -16.43 -2.90 -6.94
C LEU A 118 -16.95 -2.73 -8.38
N ARG A 119 -17.93 -3.55 -8.78
CA ARG A 119 -18.57 -3.45 -10.09
C ARG A 119 -19.26 -2.11 -10.29
N GLU A 120 -20.02 -1.68 -9.29
CA GLU A 120 -20.71 -0.39 -9.31
C GLU A 120 -19.72 0.78 -9.40
N GLN A 121 -18.72 0.80 -8.51
CA GLN A 121 -17.75 1.89 -8.42
C GLN A 121 -16.81 2.00 -9.63
N LEU A 122 -16.42 0.87 -10.22
CA LEU A 122 -15.50 0.81 -11.37
C LEU A 122 -16.25 0.74 -12.71
N ASN A 123 -17.59 0.71 -12.68
CA ASN A 123 -18.46 0.59 -13.86
C ASN A 123 -18.06 -0.58 -14.77
N ILE A 124 -17.95 -1.79 -14.19
CA ILE A 124 -17.55 -3.01 -14.92
C ILE A 124 -18.26 -4.22 -14.33
N SER A 125 -18.86 -5.07 -15.16
CA SER A 125 -19.63 -6.27 -14.73
C SER A 125 -18.85 -7.58 -14.75
N SER A 126 -17.54 -7.52 -14.83
CA SER A 126 -16.66 -8.69 -14.93
C SER A 126 -16.50 -9.47 -13.61
N PRO A 127 -16.01 -10.73 -13.65
CA PRO A 127 -15.57 -11.45 -12.48
C PRO A 127 -14.44 -10.72 -11.73
N LEU A 128 -14.32 -10.97 -10.41
CA LEU A 128 -13.32 -10.31 -9.56
C LEU A 128 -11.89 -10.42 -10.11
N ARG A 129 -11.49 -11.59 -10.60
CA ARG A 129 -10.16 -11.81 -11.17
C ARG A 129 -9.89 -10.87 -12.34
N THR A 130 -10.85 -10.74 -13.27
CA THR A 130 -10.73 -9.83 -14.40
C THR A 130 -10.62 -8.37 -13.97
N ILE A 131 -11.39 -7.96 -12.95
CA ILE A 131 -11.33 -6.62 -12.35
C ILE A 131 -9.95 -6.40 -11.72
N SER A 132 -9.50 -7.34 -10.88
CA SER A 132 -8.20 -7.23 -10.20
C SER A 132 -7.04 -7.16 -11.20
N ASP A 133 -7.05 -7.99 -12.24
CA ASP A 133 -6.01 -7.98 -13.28
C ASP A 133 -6.04 -6.67 -14.10
N ALA A 134 -7.24 -6.16 -14.42
CA ALA A 134 -7.38 -4.96 -15.23
C ALA A 134 -6.95 -3.69 -14.50
N PHE A 135 -7.35 -3.54 -13.23
CA PHE A 135 -7.05 -2.36 -12.40
C PHE A 135 -5.79 -2.52 -11.54
N VAL A 136 -5.09 -3.65 -11.68
CA VAL A 136 -3.90 -4.00 -10.89
C VAL A 136 -4.18 -3.90 -9.38
N LEU A 137 -5.35 -4.43 -8.97
CA LEU A 137 -5.72 -4.57 -7.57
C LEU A 137 -5.02 -5.81 -7.02
N VAL A 138 -3.87 -5.63 -6.41
CA VAL A 138 -2.94 -6.69 -6.00
C VAL A 138 -2.57 -6.54 -4.52
N ASP A 139 -1.99 -7.59 -3.94
CA ASP A 139 -1.54 -7.58 -2.56
C ASP A 139 -0.58 -6.41 -2.29
N TYR A 140 -0.72 -5.81 -1.12
CA TYR A 140 0.01 -4.63 -0.64
C TYR A 140 -0.30 -3.32 -1.36
N LEU A 141 -1.20 -3.28 -2.36
CA LEU A 141 -1.62 -2.01 -2.94
C LEU A 141 -2.27 -1.13 -1.86
N PRO A 142 -1.74 0.07 -1.58
CA PRO A 142 -2.37 1.00 -0.66
C PRO A 142 -3.69 1.52 -1.23
N VAL A 143 -4.73 1.42 -0.43
CA VAL A 143 -6.07 1.91 -0.75
C VAL A 143 -6.62 2.68 0.44
N VAL A 144 -7.50 3.64 0.18
CA VAL A 144 -8.39 4.20 1.19
C VAL A 144 -9.75 3.58 0.97
N VAL A 145 -10.36 3.09 2.04
CA VAL A 145 -11.71 2.51 2.00
C VAL A 145 -12.64 3.24 2.95
N ASN A 146 -13.90 3.37 2.56
CA ASN A 146 -14.95 3.92 3.40
C ASN A 146 -15.74 2.75 4.02
N ILE A 147 -15.79 2.68 5.34
CA ILE A 147 -16.51 1.61 6.05
C ILE A 147 -18.02 1.81 5.87
N THR A 148 -18.71 0.80 5.36
CA THR A 148 -20.16 0.82 5.16
C THR A 148 -20.91 0.12 6.28
N ASN A 149 -20.34 -0.95 6.85
CA ASN A 149 -20.96 -1.70 7.95
C ASN A 149 -19.89 -2.32 8.88
N ILE A 150 -20.23 -2.41 10.17
CA ILE A 150 -19.39 -3.05 11.19
C ILE A 150 -20.26 -3.98 12.02
N ASP A 151 -19.87 -5.25 12.08
CA ASP A 151 -20.43 -6.27 12.97
C ASP A 151 -19.33 -6.76 13.91
N LEU A 152 -19.22 -6.13 15.08
CA LEU A 152 -18.22 -6.47 16.08
C LEU A 152 -18.41 -7.87 16.66
N TYR A 153 -19.66 -8.35 16.74
CA TYR A 153 -19.95 -9.67 17.27
C TYR A 153 -19.42 -10.80 16.39
N ASN A 154 -19.58 -10.67 15.07
CA ASN A 154 -19.07 -11.63 14.08
C ASN A 154 -17.68 -11.26 13.54
N GLU A 155 -17.03 -10.22 14.07
CA GLU A 155 -15.75 -9.71 13.62
C GLU A 155 -15.72 -9.42 12.09
N ARG A 156 -16.77 -8.77 11.58
CA ARG A 156 -16.93 -8.46 10.14
C ARG A 156 -16.95 -6.95 9.92
N VAL A 157 -16.21 -6.51 8.93
CA VAL A 157 -16.22 -5.13 8.45
C VAL A 157 -16.49 -5.17 6.96
N GLU A 158 -17.49 -4.42 6.49
CA GLU A 158 -17.73 -4.18 5.08
C GLU A 158 -17.36 -2.76 4.71
N ALA A 159 -16.79 -2.59 3.54
CA ALA A 159 -16.32 -1.32 3.04
C ALA A 159 -16.52 -1.20 1.52
N GLU A 160 -16.28 -0.01 1.02
CA GLU A 160 -16.17 0.30 -0.40
C GLU A 160 -14.89 1.13 -0.63
N LEU A 161 -14.42 1.22 -1.87
CA LEU A 161 -13.30 2.10 -2.19
C LEU A 161 -13.68 3.56 -1.93
N ASP A 162 -12.82 4.27 -1.21
CA ASP A 162 -13.02 5.71 -1.00
C ASP A 162 -12.81 6.49 -2.31
N GLN A 163 -13.45 7.67 -2.38
CA GLN A 163 -13.35 8.54 -3.55
C GLN A 163 -11.92 8.90 -3.93
N SER A 164 -11.02 9.01 -2.97
CA SER A 164 -9.59 9.28 -3.22
C SER A 164 -8.91 8.17 -3.99
N THR A 165 -9.19 6.90 -3.65
CA THR A 165 -8.71 5.72 -4.37
C THR A 165 -9.29 5.66 -5.79
N LEU A 166 -10.60 5.88 -5.93
CA LEU A 166 -11.28 5.91 -7.24
C LEU A 166 -10.74 7.02 -8.13
N THR A 167 -10.50 8.21 -7.58
CA THR A 167 -9.92 9.34 -8.29
C THR A 167 -8.50 9.03 -8.77
N ARG A 168 -7.66 8.43 -7.94
CA ARG A 168 -6.31 7.99 -8.32
C ARG A 168 -6.36 7.03 -9.52
N ILE A 169 -7.18 5.98 -9.43
CA ILE A 169 -7.36 5.00 -10.53
C ILE A 169 -7.85 5.71 -11.80
N SER A 170 -8.86 6.57 -11.69
CA SER A 170 -9.40 7.33 -12.83
C SER A 170 -8.33 8.23 -13.48
N ASN A 171 -7.51 8.90 -12.68
CA ASN A 171 -6.42 9.74 -13.17
C ASN A 171 -5.36 8.92 -13.91
N TRP A 172 -5.00 7.74 -13.40
CA TRP A 172 -4.06 6.84 -14.08
C TRP A 172 -4.57 6.36 -15.45
N ILE A 173 -5.89 6.14 -15.57
CA ILE A 173 -6.52 5.77 -16.84
C ILE A 173 -6.55 6.95 -17.81
N LYS A 174 -6.83 8.16 -17.30
CA LYS A 174 -6.97 9.39 -18.12
C LYS A 174 -5.63 9.90 -18.63
N ASP A 175 -4.58 9.84 -17.81
CA ASP A 175 -3.26 10.35 -18.22
C ASP A 175 -2.59 9.47 -19.29
N ASP A 176 -3.08 8.24 -19.46
CA ASP A 176 -2.71 7.28 -20.50
C ASP A 176 -1.20 6.94 -20.54
N HIS A 177 -0.54 7.01 -19.38
CA HIS A 177 0.84 6.58 -19.20
C HIS A 177 0.89 5.16 -18.63
N GLU A 178 1.77 4.34 -19.19
CA GLU A 178 2.09 3.05 -18.55
C GLU A 178 2.81 3.30 -17.23
N ARG A 179 2.54 2.44 -16.25
CA ARG A 179 3.13 2.51 -14.91
C ARG A 179 3.69 1.17 -14.48
N LEU A 180 4.85 1.21 -13.82
CA LEU A 180 5.39 0.07 -13.09
C LEU A 180 5.15 0.30 -11.59
N LEU A 181 4.32 -0.54 -10.99
CA LEU A 181 4.10 -0.54 -9.54
C LEU A 181 5.18 -1.39 -8.88
N VAL A 182 5.84 -0.87 -7.85
CA VAL A 182 6.95 -1.52 -7.14
C VAL A 182 6.62 -1.52 -5.65
N PHE A 183 6.55 -2.71 -5.03
CA PHE A 183 6.12 -2.86 -3.65
C PHE A 183 7.19 -3.55 -2.79
N GLY A 184 7.45 -3.01 -1.59
CA GLY A 184 8.45 -3.55 -0.67
C GLY A 184 9.90 -3.14 -1.00
N ALA A 185 10.08 -1.94 -1.54
CA ALA A 185 11.38 -1.29 -1.71
C ALA A 185 11.30 0.16 -1.24
N ASN A 186 12.43 0.75 -0.85
CA ASN A 186 12.48 2.19 -0.58
C ASN A 186 12.81 2.98 -1.86
N GLN A 187 12.56 4.28 -1.84
CA GLN A 187 12.77 5.16 -2.99
C GLN A 187 14.22 5.13 -3.49
N SER A 188 15.20 5.16 -2.57
CA SER A 188 16.63 5.13 -2.92
C SER A 188 17.04 3.86 -3.68
N GLN A 189 16.45 2.71 -3.31
CA GLN A 189 16.68 1.43 -4.01
C GLN A 189 16.13 1.47 -5.43
N ILE A 190 14.93 2.04 -5.62
CA ILE A 190 14.29 2.19 -6.93
C ILE A 190 15.11 3.14 -7.80
N GLU A 191 15.42 4.35 -7.32
CA GLU A 191 16.20 5.35 -8.04
C GLU A 191 17.61 4.84 -8.39
N GLY A 192 18.28 4.18 -7.43
CA GLY A 192 19.56 3.56 -7.66
C GLY A 192 19.52 2.47 -8.72
N SER A 193 18.44 1.70 -8.78
CA SER A 193 18.25 0.65 -9.79
C SER A 193 17.97 1.24 -11.18
N LEU A 194 17.14 2.27 -11.27
CA LEU A 194 16.86 3.02 -12.50
C LEU A 194 18.13 3.68 -13.05
N LYS A 195 18.91 4.35 -12.17
CA LYS A 195 20.18 5.01 -12.55
C LYS A 195 21.21 4.01 -13.09
N LYS A 196 21.40 2.87 -12.40
CA LYS A 196 22.32 1.80 -12.82
C LYS A 196 21.86 1.10 -14.10
N ALA A 197 20.59 1.14 -14.43
CA ALA A 197 20.04 0.60 -15.66
C ALA A 197 19.99 1.63 -16.81
N ASN A 198 20.37 2.88 -16.58
CA ASN A 198 20.27 4.01 -17.51
C ASN A 198 18.83 4.32 -17.95
N HIS A 199 17.84 4.06 -17.07
CA HIS A 199 16.42 4.30 -17.32
C HIS A 199 15.79 5.39 -16.42
N ARG A 200 16.62 6.18 -15.70
CA ARG A 200 16.07 7.26 -14.85
C ARG A 200 15.30 8.30 -15.67
N GLU A 201 15.83 8.62 -16.84
CA GLU A 201 15.23 9.61 -17.75
C GLU A 201 13.96 9.10 -18.47
N ASP A 202 13.70 7.79 -18.44
CA ASP A 202 12.49 7.18 -19.02
C ASP A 202 11.29 7.25 -18.07
N ILE A 203 11.53 7.59 -16.80
CA ILE A 203 10.51 7.77 -15.78
C ILE A 203 10.16 9.25 -15.64
N TYR A 204 8.89 9.56 -15.87
CA TYR A 204 8.36 10.91 -15.71
C TYR A 204 8.27 11.30 -14.24
N GLU A 205 7.76 10.37 -13.41
CA GLU A 205 7.50 10.59 -12.00
C GLU A 205 7.57 9.27 -11.21
N ILE A 206 8.09 9.34 -9.99
CA ILE A 206 7.99 8.29 -8.98
C ILE A 206 6.97 8.76 -7.95
N GLU A 207 5.73 8.29 -8.09
CA GLU A 207 4.62 8.59 -7.19
C GLU A 207 4.69 7.64 -5.99
N GLN A 208 4.71 8.19 -4.78
CA GLN A 208 4.66 7.40 -3.55
C GLN A 208 3.20 7.07 -3.22
N LEU A 209 2.86 5.78 -3.20
CA LEU A 209 1.52 5.27 -2.85
C LEU A 209 1.42 4.95 -1.36
N GLY A 210 2.50 4.47 -0.78
CA GLY A 210 2.72 4.15 0.62
C GLY A 210 4.20 4.28 0.94
N LYS A 211 4.62 3.98 2.16
CA LYS A 211 6.04 4.16 2.56
C LYS A 211 7.01 3.36 1.68
N PHE A 212 6.61 2.16 1.28
CA PHE A 212 7.41 1.22 0.50
C PHE A 212 6.70 0.75 -0.78
N GLU A 213 5.66 1.44 -1.19
CA GLU A 213 4.86 1.19 -2.38
C GLU A 213 4.93 2.41 -3.30
N PHE A 214 5.35 2.19 -4.54
CA PHE A 214 5.58 3.25 -5.52
C PHE A 214 4.96 2.92 -6.87
N SER A 215 4.56 3.97 -7.58
CA SER A 215 4.12 3.93 -8.97
C SER A 215 5.10 4.73 -9.83
N LEU A 216 5.79 4.05 -10.72
CA LEU A 216 6.72 4.67 -11.66
C LEU A 216 5.97 4.97 -12.95
N ARG A 217 5.65 6.26 -13.18
CA ARG A 217 4.99 6.72 -14.40
C ARG A 217 6.01 6.82 -15.53
N CYS A 218 5.86 5.97 -16.55
CA CYS A 218 6.75 5.94 -17.70
C CYS A 218 6.48 7.11 -18.65
N LYS A 219 7.51 7.59 -19.36
CA LYS A 219 7.32 8.51 -20.49
C LYS A 219 6.55 7.81 -21.60
N ARG A 220 5.87 8.57 -22.45
CA ARG A 220 5.00 8.03 -23.54
C ARG A 220 5.74 7.12 -24.55
N SER A 221 7.05 7.34 -24.70
CA SER A 221 7.93 6.53 -25.56
C SER A 221 8.50 5.28 -24.86
N THR A 222 8.14 5.06 -23.59
CA THR A 222 8.71 4.00 -22.75
C THR A 222 7.63 3.03 -22.32
N HIS A 223 7.87 1.74 -22.53
CA HIS A 223 6.99 0.68 -22.03
C HIS A 223 7.39 0.26 -20.62
N ALA A 224 6.42 0.15 -19.72
CA ALA A 224 6.65 -0.28 -18.34
C ALA A 224 7.25 -1.70 -18.25
N SER A 225 6.97 -2.57 -19.22
CA SER A 225 7.57 -3.90 -19.35
C SER A 225 9.08 -3.84 -19.60
N GLY A 226 9.56 -2.86 -20.37
CA GLY A 226 11.00 -2.62 -20.59
C GLY A 226 11.69 -2.18 -19.31
N ILE A 227 11.06 -1.27 -18.55
CA ILE A 227 11.58 -0.85 -17.23
C ILE A 227 11.61 -2.03 -16.25
N LEU A 228 10.55 -2.85 -16.21
CA LEU A 228 10.51 -4.07 -15.40
C LEU A 228 11.70 -5.00 -15.74
N ALA A 229 11.95 -5.25 -17.02
CA ALA A 229 13.05 -6.10 -17.46
C ALA A 229 14.42 -5.52 -17.05
N ALA A 230 14.59 -4.20 -17.08
CA ALA A 230 15.83 -3.52 -16.77
C ALA A 230 16.16 -3.48 -15.27
N ILE A 231 15.17 -3.19 -14.41
CA ILE A 231 15.41 -3.03 -12.97
C ILE A 231 15.07 -4.28 -12.14
N GLY A 232 14.22 -5.19 -12.66
CA GLY A 232 13.83 -6.42 -11.96
C GLY A 232 15.00 -7.26 -11.46
N PRO A 233 16.05 -7.53 -12.25
CA PRO A 233 17.24 -8.23 -11.79
C PRO A 233 17.99 -7.54 -10.64
N ARG A 234 17.83 -6.22 -10.48
CA ARG A 234 18.46 -5.40 -9.43
C ARG A 234 17.63 -5.31 -8.16
N LEU A 235 16.30 -5.49 -8.28
CA LEU A 235 15.34 -5.52 -7.19
C LEU A 235 14.77 -6.93 -7.03
N LYS A 236 15.65 -7.92 -6.96
CA LYS A 236 15.30 -9.33 -6.96
C LYS A 236 14.38 -9.69 -5.80
N GLY A 237 13.21 -10.26 -6.13
CA GLY A 237 12.20 -10.67 -5.15
C GLY A 237 11.27 -9.54 -4.66
N VAL A 238 11.38 -8.34 -5.26
CA VAL A 238 10.41 -7.24 -5.06
C VAL A 238 9.22 -7.47 -6.00
N PRO A 239 7.98 -7.54 -5.49
CA PRO A 239 6.79 -7.58 -6.33
C PRO A 239 6.69 -6.35 -7.23
N MET A 240 6.47 -6.59 -8.52
CA MET A 240 6.29 -5.55 -9.52
C MET A 240 5.12 -5.88 -10.42
N HIS A 241 4.29 -4.88 -10.71
CA HIS A 241 3.09 -5.04 -11.51
C HIS A 241 3.00 -3.97 -12.57
N LEU A 242 2.48 -4.33 -13.74
CA LEU A 242 2.31 -3.42 -14.88
C LEU A 242 0.89 -2.85 -14.88
N PHE A 243 0.75 -1.54 -14.89
CA PHE A 243 -0.51 -0.86 -15.14
C PHE A 243 -0.45 -0.28 -16.56
N ILE A 244 -1.27 -0.84 -17.48
CA ILE A 244 -1.29 -0.49 -18.91
C ILE A 244 -2.69 0.02 -19.25
N PRO A 245 -2.91 1.35 -19.34
CA PRO A 245 -4.24 1.94 -19.58
C PRO A 245 -4.94 1.41 -20.83
N LYS A 246 -4.18 1.14 -21.90
CA LYS A 246 -4.73 0.61 -23.15
C LYS A 246 -5.36 -0.76 -22.99
N GLU A 247 -4.72 -1.66 -22.24
CA GLU A 247 -5.26 -3.00 -21.97
C GLU A 247 -6.53 -2.93 -21.12
N LEU A 248 -6.56 -2.01 -20.14
CA LEU A 248 -7.73 -1.79 -19.31
C LEU A 248 -8.91 -1.28 -20.13
N LYS A 249 -8.70 -0.26 -20.98
CA LYS A 249 -9.73 0.28 -21.88
C LYS A 249 -10.27 -0.81 -22.83
N ALA A 250 -9.40 -1.67 -23.37
CA ALA A 250 -9.80 -2.78 -24.22
C ALA A 250 -10.69 -3.79 -23.47
N LYS A 251 -10.36 -4.12 -22.21
CA LYS A 251 -11.15 -5.02 -21.36
C LYS A 251 -12.50 -4.42 -20.96
N GLN A 252 -12.57 -3.12 -20.69
CA GLN A 252 -13.83 -2.41 -20.40
C GLN A 252 -14.77 -2.45 -21.61
N ASN A 253 -14.28 -2.15 -22.81
CA ASN A 253 -15.08 -2.16 -24.05
C ASN A 253 -15.56 -3.56 -24.45
N ALA A 254 -14.84 -4.62 -24.09
CA ALA A 254 -15.25 -6.00 -24.39
C ALA A 254 -16.35 -6.53 -23.45
N THR A 255 -16.68 -5.79 -22.39
CA THR A 255 -17.64 -6.20 -21.35
C THR A 255 -18.94 -5.39 -21.41
N THR A 256 -18.99 -4.37 -22.28
CA THR A 256 -20.17 -3.58 -22.63
C THR A 256 -20.86 -4.19 -23.85
#